data_601c51521fc3deccf91c46cc056778ed
#
_entry.id   601c51521fc3deccf91c46cc056778ed
#
_cell.length_a   1.000
_cell.length_b   1.000
_cell.length_c   1.000
_cell.angle_alpha   90.00
_cell.angle_beta   90.00
_cell.angle_gamma   90.00
#
_symmetry.space_group_name_H-M   'P 1'
#
loop_
_entity.id
_entity.type
_entity.pdbx_description
1 polymer ?
#
loop_
_entity_poly.entity_id
_entity_poly.type
_entity_poly.pdbx_seq_one_letter_code
_entity_poly.pdbx_strand_id
1 'polypeptide(L)'
;MADVQFRWRRAEEEASEAPALFDADQLLDRHVGRGEFSGMEFLHVNARRIINQVPSASRVPFRWTINAYRGCSHACSFCFARPTHEYLGLGIGEDFERRIVVKVNAVERVAAEVAARRWSGDHIAMGTNTDPYQRCEGKYHLTRGIVRVLGAAKNPFSILTKSTLILRDLDVLSEAARHAEVRCNFSIGTLDQDVWKLTEPGTPHPRHRVEAVRRLNDAGIPCGVLVAPVLPGLSDGDEQLEEVVTACVEAGATSVSAIALHLRPGVRDHFLASLRVTRPDLARDYERRYRRAYLPATEQ
;
A
#
# COMPACT_ATOMS: atom_id res chain seq x y z
N MET A 1 24.98 -3.26 17.17
CA MET A 1 24.32 -2.62 16.03
C MET A 1 24.98 -3.18 14.78
N ALA A 2 24.37 -4.21 14.17
CA ALA A 2 24.90 -4.82 12.96
C ALA A 2 24.70 -3.83 11.80
N ASP A 3 25.76 -3.62 11.08
CA ASP A 3 25.93 -2.64 10.03
C ASP A 3 24.90 -2.83 8.91
N VAL A 4 23.88 -1.98 8.91
CA VAL A 4 22.82 -1.95 7.88
C VAL A 4 23.45 -1.74 6.50
N GLN A 5 24.54 -1.01 6.39
CA GLN A 5 25.29 -0.75 5.17
C GLN A 5 25.83 -2.05 4.50
N PHE A 6 26.28 -3.02 5.29
CA PHE A 6 26.86 -4.27 4.78
C PHE A 6 25.80 -5.21 4.15
N ARG A 7 24.57 -5.18 4.66
CA ARG A 7 23.45 -6.00 4.15
C ARG A 7 22.84 -5.46 2.85
N TRP A 8 22.90 -4.15 2.62
CA TRP A 8 22.46 -3.55 1.36
C TRP A 8 23.31 -4.01 0.17
N ARG A 9 24.63 -4.15 0.33
CA ARG A 9 25.53 -4.65 -0.70
C ARG A 9 25.29 -6.12 -1.04
N ARG A 10 25.00 -6.96 -0.03
CA ARG A 10 24.70 -8.39 -0.23
C ARG A 10 23.39 -8.64 -0.96
N ALA A 11 22.34 -7.83 -0.69
CA ALA A 11 21.07 -7.92 -1.37
C ALA A 11 21.17 -7.51 -2.86
N GLU A 12 22.15 -6.66 -3.22
CA GLU A 12 22.44 -6.31 -4.61
C GLU A 12 23.11 -7.45 -5.39
N GLU A 13 23.95 -8.24 -4.74
CA GLU A 13 24.63 -9.39 -5.37
C GLU A 13 23.69 -10.58 -5.61
N GLU A 14 22.69 -10.78 -4.73
CA GLU A 14 21.69 -11.85 -4.86
C GLU A 14 20.49 -11.48 -5.74
N ALA A 15 20.24 -10.19 -5.98
CA ALA A 15 19.13 -9.66 -6.77
C ALA A 15 19.51 -9.35 -8.22
N SER A 16 20.38 -10.16 -8.84
CA SER A 16 21.02 -9.89 -10.14
C SER A 16 20.08 -9.79 -11.34
N GLU A 17 18.77 -9.87 -11.20
CA GLU A 17 17.80 -9.70 -12.30
C GLU A 17 16.78 -8.58 -12.12
N ALA A 18 16.68 -7.93 -10.95
CA ALA A 18 15.87 -6.74 -10.77
C ALA A 18 16.79 -5.54 -10.51
N PRO A 19 16.71 -4.44 -11.30
CA PRO A 19 17.53 -3.26 -11.03
C PRO A 19 17.25 -2.75 -9.62
N ALA A 20 18.30 -2.63 -8.81
CA ALA A 20 18.21 -2.12 -7.46
C ALA A 20 17.45 -0.78 -7.44
N LEU A 21 16.41 -0.67 -6.62
CA LEU A 21 15.56 0.53 -6.54
C LEU A 21 16.33 1.75 -6.03
N PHE A 22 17.46 1.52 -5.33
CA PHE A 22 18.42 2.53 -4.87
C PHE A 22 19.76 1.86 -4.50
N ASP A 23 20.87 2.60 -4.56
CA ASP A 23 22.18 2.15 -4.10
C ASP A 23 22.30 2.25 -2.59
N ALA A 24 23.17 1.42 -2.01
CA ALA A 24 23.52 1.47 -0.59
C ALA A 24 24.10 2.82 -0.15
N ASP A 25 24.75 3.53 -1.08
CA ASP A 25 25.31 4.87 -0.86
C ASP A 25 24.27 6.00 -0.88
N GLN A 26 22.99 5.66 -1.02
CA GLN A 26 21.88 6.63 -1.18
C GLN A 26 21.09 6.89 0.11
N LEU A 27 21.45 6.26 1.23
CA LEU A 27 20.93 6.67 2.53
C LEU A 27 21.52 8.03 2.88
N LEU A 28 20.70 9.07 2.73
CA LEU A 28 21.11 10.45 2.97
C LEU A 28 21.12 10.78 4.47
N ASP A 29 20.07 10.34 5.17
CA ASP A 29 19.84 10.69 6.57
C ASP A 29 18.88 9.71 7.24
N ARG A 30 18.98 9.62 8.58
CA ARG A 30 18.04 8.90 9.45
C ARG A 30 17.35 9.90 10.37
N HIS A 31 16.04 9.94 10.29
CA HIS A 31 15.22 10.83 11.08
C HIS A 31 14.39 10.06 12.10
N VAL A 32 14.66 10.24 13.38
CA VAL A 32 13.87 9.64 14.46
C VAL A 32 12.57 10.43 14.63
N GLY A 33 11.45 9.73 14.58
CA GLY A 33 10.13 10.33 14.74
C GLY A 33 9.92 10.89 16.16
N ARG A 34 9.21 12.01 16.25
CA ARG A 34 8.83 12.68 17.50
C ARG A 34 7.31 12.90 17.53
N GLY A 35 6.74 13.10 18.72
CA GLY A 35 5.31 13.32 18.89
C GLY A 35 4.49 12.12 18.38
N GLU A 36 3.59 12.35 17.47
CA GLU A 36 2.75 11.30 16.85
C GLU A 36 3.53 10.23 16.10
N PHE A 37 4.79 10.49 15.72
CA PHE A 37 5.72 9.56 15.10
C PHE A 37 6.72 8.93 16.07
N SER A 38 6.53 9.08 17.38
CA SER A 38 7.41 8.46 18.37
C SER A 38 7.52 6.94 18.14
N GLY A 39 8.75 6.43 18.21
CA GLY A 39 9.05 5.02 17.93
C GLY A 39 9.15 4.66 16.44
N MET A 40 9.05 5.64 15.54
CA MET A 40 9.28 5.45 14.10
C MET A 40 10.65 5.99 13.70
N GLU A 41 11.23 5.40 12.66
CA GLU A 41 12.45 5.86 12.00
C GLU A 41 12.16 6.10 10.52
N PHE A 42 12.59 7.23 10.00
CA PHE A 42 12.48 7.57 8.59
C PHE A 42 13.85 7.55 7.93
N LEU A 43 14.02 6.67 6.95
CA LEU A 43 15.24 6.50 6.18
C LEU A 43 15.12 7.30 4.89
N HIS A 44 15.76 8.45 4.82
CA HIS A 44 15.73 9.31 3.63
C HIS A 44 16.69 8.78 2.59
N VAL A 45 16.18 8.57 1.37
CA VAL A 45 16.98 8.07 0.26
C VAL A 45 16.70 8.85 -1.03
N ASN A 46 17.70 8.90 -1.91
CA ASN A 46 17.50 9.31 -3.29
C ASN A 46 17.21 8.08 -4.16
N ALA A 47 16.05 8.05 -4.78
CA ALA A 47 15.71 6.99 -5.74
C ALA A 47 16.33 7.29 -7.11
N ARG A 48 16.94 6.30 -7.75
CA ARG A 48 17.39 6.40 -9.16
C ARG A 48 16.21 6.44 -10.12
N ARG A 49 15.18 5.63 -9.83
CA ARG A 49 13.93 5.52 -10.57
C ARG A 49 12.77 5.48 -9.61
N ILE A 50 11.64 6.02 -10.04
CA ILE A 50 10.42 6.02 -9.22
C ILE A 50 9.27 5.32 -9.93
N ILE A 51 9.21 5.39 -11.26
CA ILE A 51 8.26 4.63 -12.08
C ILE A 51 8.87 3.25 -12.33
N ASN A 52 8.26 2.22 -11.76
CA ASN A 52 8.75 0.85 -11.83
C ASN A 52 7.83 0.00 -12.69
N GLN A 53 8.44 -0.80 -13.57
CA GLN A 53 7.71 -1.77 -14.37
C GLN A 53 7.36 -2.98 -13.50
N VAL A 54 6.13 -3.45 -13.61
CA VAL A 54 5.68 -4.71 -13.00
C VAL A 54 6.16 -5.87 -13.88
N PRO A 55 6.73 -6.93 -13.29
CA PRO A 55 7.13 -8.12 -14.04
C PRO A 55 5.98 -8.68 -14.88
N SER A 56 6.27 -9.10 -16.10
CA SER A 56 5.26 -9.61 -17.05
C SER A 56 4.54 -10.87 -16.54
N ALA A 57 5.17 -11.65 -15.68
CA ALA A 57 4.58 -12.81 -15.02
C ALA A 57 3.55 -12.45 -13.93
N SER A 58 3.45 -11.18 -13.55
CA SER A 58 2.46 -10.73 -12.56
C SER A 58 1.06 -10.71 -13.15
N ARG A 59 0.06 -11.13 -12.36
CA ARG A 59 -1.37 -11.16 -12.77
C ARG A 59 -2.11 -9.86 -12.45
N VAL A 60 -1.42 -8.79 -12.03
CA VAL A 60 -2.08 -7.50 -11.74
C VAL A 60 -2.45 -6.76 -13.03
N PRO A 61 -3.53 -5.96 -13.04
CA PRO A 61 -4.06 -5.32 -14.25
C PRO A 61 -3.30 -4.03 -14.65
N PHE A 62 -2.10 -3.81 -14.14
CA PHE A 62 -1.30 -2.61 -14.43
C PHE A 62 0.17 -2.98 -14.70
N ARG A 63 0.85 -2.18 -15.51
CA ARG A 63 2.25 -2.39 -15.91
C ARG A 63 3.24 -1.51 -15.15
N TRP A 64 2.81 -0.36 -14.67
CA TRP A 64 3.68 0.63 -14.06
C TRP A 64 3.18 1.03 -12.69
N THR A 65 4.12 1.21 -11.76
CA THR A 65 3.80 1.59 -10.39
C THR A 65 4.71 2.70 -9.89
N ILE A 66 4.17 3.52 -8.97
CA ILE A 66 4.93 4.46 -8.16
C ILE A 66 4.71 4.12 -6.68
N ASN A 67 5.81 4.03 -5.93
CA ASN A 67 5.79 3.93 -4.48
C ASN A 67 6.83 4.91 -3.92
N ALA A 68 6.37 6.05 -3.39
CA ALA A 68 7.22 7.11 -2.81
C ALA A 68 7.90 6.68 -1.50
N TYR A 69 7.33 5.66 -0.87
CA TYR A 69 7.79 5.08 0.39
C TYR A 69 8.09 3.60 0.24
N ARG A 70 8.73 3.00 1.26
CA ARG A 70 8.76 1.56 1.51
C ARG A 70 8.60 1.31 3.01
N GLY A 71 7.85 0.26 3.36
CA GLY A 71 7.26 0.11 4.68
C GLY A 71 5.94 0.86 4.80
N CYS A 72 5.14 0.56 5.81
CA CYS A 72 3.83 1.16 5.97
C CYS A 72 3.39 1.15 7.43
N SER A 73 3.13 2.34 7.98
CA SER A 73 2.68 2.53 9.35
C SER A 73 1.23 2.08 9.61
N HIS A 74 0.51 1.62 8.59
CA HIS A 74 -0.81 0.98 8.76
C HIS A 74 -0.74 -0.37 9.46
N ALA A 75 0.43 -0.99 9.48
CA ALA A 75 0.74 -2.21 10.26
C ALA A 75 -0.22 -3.39 10.01
N CYS A 76 -0.86 -3.45 8.82
CA CYS A 76 -1.77 -4.56 8.51
C CYS A 76 -1.04 -5.90 8.67
N SER A 77 -1.59 -6.81 9.48
CA SER A 77 -0.95 -8.07 9.83
C SER A 77 -0.78 -9.03 8.63
N PHE A 78 -1.67 -8.92 7.63
CA PHE A 78 -1.69 -9.73 6.41
C PHE A 78 -0.98 -9.06 5.21
N CYS A 79 -0.31 -7.92 5.37
CA CYS A 79 0.17 -7.13 4.24
C CYS A 79 1.19 -7.89 3.40
N PHE A 80 0.87 -8.12 2.13
CA PHE A 80 1.72 -8.84 1.17
C PHE A 80 3.05 -8.12 0.86
N ALA A 81 3.15 -6.83 1.19
CA ALA A 81 4.34 -6.01 0.92
C ALA A 81 5.43 -6.17 1.99
N ARG A 82 5.14 -6.79 3.15
CA ARG A 82 6.09 -6.97 4.24
C ARG A 82 7.44 -7.58 3.83
N PRO A 83 7.50 -8.64 3.00
CA PRO A 83 8.77 -9.23 2.57
C PRO A 83 9.66 -8.28 1.76
N THR A 84 9.12 -7.16 1.25
CA THR A 84 9.96 -6.18 0.56
C THR A 84 10.99 -5.49 1.44
N HIS A 85 10.83 -5.56 2.78
CA HIS A 85 11.82 -5.06 3.74
C HIS A 85 13.06 -5.95 3.84
N GLU A 86 12.95 -7.25 3.53
CA GLU A 86 14.10 -8.17 3.52
C GLU A 86 15.15 -7.75 2.50
N TYR A 87 14.75 -7.16 1.36
CA TYR A 87 15.71 -6.58 0.40
C TYR A 87 16.56 -5.45 0.99
N LEU A 88 16.13 -4.88 2.12
CA LEU A 88 16.87 -3.84 2.86
C LEU A 88 17.66 -4.42 4.03
N GLY A 89 17.65 -5.74 4.22
CA GLY A 89 18.18 -6.39 5.40
C GLY A 89 17.40 -6.05 6.68
N LEU A 90 16.14 -5.63 6.54
CA LEU A 90 15.23 -5.31 7.64
C LEU A 90 14.20 -6.42 7.82
N GLY A 91 13.65 -6.55 9.05
CA GLY A 91 12.63 -7.52 9.35
C GLY A 91 11.26 -7.18 8.74
N ILE A 92 10.44 -8.20 8.48
CA ILE A 92 9.08 -8.06 7.93
C ILE A 92 8.02 -7.63 8.97
N GLY A 93 8.35 -7.70 10.26
CA GLY A 93 7.48 -7.34 11.38
C GLY A 93 7.53 -5.85 11.69
N GLU A 94 8.04 -5.52 12.88
CA GLU A 94 8.10 -4.15 13.38
C GLU A 94 8.91 -3.20 12.50
N ASP A 95 9.98 -3.69 11.84
CA ASP A 95 10.76 -2.86 10.93
C ASP A 95 9.90 -2.37 9.75
N PHE A 96 9.04 -3.22 9.19
CA PHE A 96 8.13 -2.82 8.11
C PHE A 96 7.16 -1.72 8.53
N GLU A 97 6.76 -1.72 9.78
CA GLU A 97 5.77 -0.79 10.33
C GLU A 97 6.37 0.53 10.79
N ARG A 98 7.62 0.50 11.29
CA ARG A 98 8.27 1.60 12.00
C ARG A 98 9.49 2.17 11.31
N ARG A 99 10.15 1.43 10.40
CA ARG A 99 11.29 1.91 9.63
C ARG A 99 10.86 2.20 8.21
N ILE A 100 10.43 3.43 7.97
CA ILE A 100 9.86 3.85 6.69
C ILE A 100 10.95 4.47 5.83
N VAL A 101 11.21 3.87 4.67
CA VAL A 101 12.06 4.49 3.65
C VAL A 101 11.26 5.59 2.94
N VAL A 102 11.85 6.77 2.86
CA VAL A 102 11.26 7.96 2.23
C VAL A 102 12.13 8.36 1.05
N LYS A 103 11.62 8.27 -0.15
CA LYS A 103 12.31 8.66 -1.38
C LYS A 103 12.15 10.15 -1.58
N VAL A 104 13.00 10.94 -0.92
CA VAL A 104 12.84 12.40 -0.81
C VAL A 104 12.86 13.14 -2.15
N ASN A 105 13.48 12.57 -3.18
CA ASN A 105 13.51 13.11 -4.55
C ASN A 105 12.40 12.53 -5.46
N ALA A 106 11.36 11.90 -4.89
CA ALA A 106 10.35 11.19 -5.69
C ALA A 106 9.64 12.11 -6.69
N VAL A 107 9.30 13.33 -6.29
CA VAL A 107 8.56 14.29 -7.14
C VAL A 107 9.39 14.71 -8.35
N GLU A 108 10.65 15.09 -8.14
CA GLU A 108 11.59 15.50 -9.21
C GLU A 108 11.85 14.32 -10.16
N ARG A 109 11.99 13.11 -9.61
CA ARG A 109 12.22 11.91 -10.42
C ARG A 109 11.02 11.57 -11.28
N VAL A 110 9.79 11.61 -10.74
CA VAL A 110 8.58 11.41 -11.54
C VAL A 110 8.50 12.44 -12.65
N ALA A 111 8.75 13.73 -12.36
CA ALA A 111 8.72 14.78 -13.36
C ALA A 111 9.72 14.51 -14.52
N ALA A 112 10.95 14.11 -14.19
CA ALA A 112 11.96 13.78 -15.19
C ALA A 112 11.61 12.52 -16.00
N GLU A 113 11.02 11.50 -15.35
CA GLU A 113 10.70 10.22 -15.99
C GLU A 113 9.49 10.34 -16.94
N VAL A 114 8.43 11.08 -16.56
CA VAL A 114 7.26 11.31 -17.45
C VAL A 114 7.57 12.27 -18.59
N ALA A 115 8.52 13.19 -18.44
CA ALA A 115 8.97 14.10 -19.51
C ALA A 115 9.93 13.42 -20.51
N ALA A 116 10.44 12.22 -20.20
CA ALA A 116 11.39 11.53 -21.06
C ALA A 116 10.72 11.07 -22.36
N ARG A 117 11.38 11.28 -23.54
CA ARG A 117 10.86 10.89 -24.87
C ARG A 117 10.44 9.44 -25.00
N ARG A 118 11.02 8.53 -24.17
CA ARG A 118 10.71 7.09 -24.15
C ARG A 118 9.47 6.76 -23.32
N TRP A 119 8.92 7.71 -22.55
CA TRP A 119 7.72 7.46 -21.77
C TRP A 119 6.50 7.49 -22.67
N SER A 120 5.69 6.43 -22.62
CA SER A 120 4.52 6.23 -23.50
C SER A 120 3.23 6.84 -22.96
N GLY A 121 3.23 7.39 -21.75
CA GLY A 121 2.02 7.87 -21.10
C GLY A 121 1.10 6.76 -20.57
N ASP A 122 1.67 5.59 -20.32
CA ASP A 122 0.92 4.44 -19.77
C ASP A 122 0.33 4.76 -18.38
N HIS A 123 -0.75 4.06 -18.04
CA HIS A 123 -1.36 4.16 -16.72
C HIS A 123 -0.39 3.73 -15.60
N ILE A 124 -0.35 4.51 -14.52
CA ILE A 124 0.48 4.26 -13.34
C ILE A 124 -0.39 3.97 -12.13
N ALA A 125 -0.13 2.86 -11.43
CA ALA A 125 -0.79 2.51 -10.18
C ALA A 125 0.04 2.93 -8.96
N MET A 126 -0.58 3.58 -7.97
CA MET A 126 0.01 3.91 -6.68
C MET A 126 -0.68 3.12 -5.56
N GLY A 127 0.07 2.79 -4.50
CA GLY A 127 -0.45 1.99 -3.37
C GLY A 127 -0.25 0.49 -3.54
N THR A 128 0.76 0.08 -4.29
CA THR A 128 1.01 -1.32 -4.64
C THR A 128 1.98 -2.05 -3.70
N ASN A 129 2.89 -1.34 -3.02
CA ASN A 129 3.84 -1.91 -2.06
C ASN A 129 3.92 -1.12 -0.74
N THR A 130 3.22 -0.03 -0.66
CA THR A 130 3.07 0.82 0.52
C THR A 130 1.79 1.62 0.36
N ASP A 131 1.22 2.13 1.43
CA ASP A 131 0.11 3.07 1.28
C ASP A 131 0.66 4.47 0.96
N PRO A 132 0.23 5.09 -0.16
CA PRO A 132 0.72 6.41 -0.57
C PRO A 132 0.28 7.52 0.38
N TYR A 133 -0.76 7.30 1.17
CA TYR A 133 -1.29 8.22 2.16
C TYR A 133 -1.09 7.73 3.61
N GLN A 134 -0.11 6.84 3.86
CA GLN A 134 0.25 6.50 5.22
C GLN A 134 0.61 7.75 6.04
N ARG A 135 0.59 7.66 7.38
CA ARG A 135 0.70 8.81 8.29
C ARG A 135 1.83 9.80 7.95
N CYS A 136 3.00 9.30 7.54
CA CYS A 136 4.15 10.16 7.21
C CYS A 136 3.92 11.03 5.97
N GLU A 137 2.99 10.71 5.08
CA GLU A 137 2.60 11.57 3.96
C GLU A 137 2.04 12.93 4.45
N GLY A 138 1.51 12.98 5.67
CA GLY A 138 1.13 14.23 6.33
C GLY A 138 2.29 15.21 6.53
N LYS A 139 3.52 14.69 6.63
CA LYS A 139 4.76 15.45 6.79
C LYS A 139 5.48 15.68 5.45
N TYR A 140 5.60 14.64 4.62
CA TYR A 140 6.49 14.66 3.45
C TYR A 140 5.83 15.19 2.18
N HIS A 141 4.51 15.08 2.05
CA HIS A 141 3.72 15.56 0.90
C HIS A 141 4.19 15.03 -0.47
N LEU A 142 4.85 13.87 -0.51
CA LEU A 142 5.39 13.31 -1.75
C LEU A 142 4.30 12.86 -2.70
N THR A 143 3.26 12.18 -2.20
CA THR A 143 2.12 11.73 -3.01
C THR A 143 1.38 12.93 -3.59
N ARG A 144 1.17 13.99 -2.80
CA ARG A 144 0.60 15.25 -3.30
C ARG A 144 1.41 15.85 -4.45
N GLY A 145 2.73 15.88 -4.31
CA GLY A 145 3.62 16.36 -5.36
C GLY A 145 3.58 15.50 -6.62
N ILE A 146 3.55 14.17 -6.47
CA ILE A 146 3.44 13.21 -7.57
C ILE A 146 2.11 13.40 -8.32
N VAL A 147 0.99 13.53 -7.63
CA VAL A 147 -0.34 13.78 -8.24
C VAL A 147 -0.31 15.05 -9.10
N ARG A 148 0.29 16.15 -8.61
CA ARG A 148 0.44 17.38 -9.39
C ARG A 148 1.24 17.15 -10.68
N VAL A 149 2.36 16.43 -10.59
CA VAL A 149 3.21 16.14 -11.75
C VAL A 149 2.47 15.28 -12.77
N LEU A 150 1.80 14.21 -12.33
CA LEU A 150 1.05 13.32 -13.22
C LEU A 150 -0.12 14.04 -13.89
N GLY A 151 -0.86 14.87 -13.13
CA GLY A 151 -1.94 15.71 -13.67
C GLY A 151 -1.44 16.70 -14.72
N ALA A 152 -0.35 17.44 -14.44
CA ALA A 152 0.27 18.37 -15.39
C ALA A 152 0.79 17.66 -16.65
N ALA A 153 1.32 16.45 -16.52
CA ALA A 153 1.75 15.61 -17.64
C ALA A 153 0.59 14.93 -18.37
N LYS A 154 -0.65 15.09 -17.93
CA LYS A 154 -1.85 14.40 -18.43
C LYS A 154 -1.70 12.88 -18.43
N ASN A 155 -0.91 12.34 -17.50
CA ASN A 155 -0.64 10.93 -17.40
C ASN A 155 -1.75 10.23 -16.61
N PRO A 156 -2.39 9.17 -17.12
CA PRO A 156 -3.41 8.43 -16.38
C PRO A 156 -2.81 7.71 -15.17
N PHE A 157 -3.53 7.75 -14.05
CA PHE A 157 -3.09 7.05 -12.83
C PHE A 157 -4.25 6.62 -11.94
N SER A 158 -3.94 5.65 -11.07
CA SER A 158 -4.85 5.25 -10.00
C SER A 158 -4.14 5.20 -8.66
N ILE A 159 -4.94 5.40 -7.61
CA ILE A 159 -4.48 5.36 -6.22
C ILE A 159 -5.30 4.32 -5.46
N LEU A 160 -4.62 3.39 -4.78
CA LEU A 160 -5.22 2.50 -3.80
C LEU A 160 -4.72 2.90 -2.40
N THR A 161 -5.64 3.15 -1.48
CA THR A 161 -5.29 3.54 -0.12
C THR A 161 -6.28 2.98 0.93
N LYS A 162 -5.85 2.94 2.17
CA LYS A 162 -6.71 2.78 3.36
C LYS A 162 -6.85 4.08 4.15
N SER A 163 -6.18 5.15 3.72
CA SER A 163 -6.03 6.37 4.49
C SER A 163 -6.99 7.48 4.05
N THR A 164 -7.72 8.03 5.01
CA THR A 164 -8.55 9.22 4.78
C THR A 164 -7.75 10.50 4.54
N LEU A 165 -6.41 10.45 4.72
CA LEU A 165 -5.52 11.57 4.43
C LEU A 165 -5.56 12.02 2.95
N ILE A 166 -5.99 11.14 2.04
CA ILE A 166 -6.23 11.48 0.63
C ILE A 166 -7.18 12.68 0.47
N LEU A 167 -8.11 12.87 1.41
CA LEU A 167 -9.07 13.99 1.38
C LEU A 167 -8.40 15.37 1.54
N ARG A 168 -7.21 15.44 2.12
CA ARG A 168 -6.39 16.66 2.15
C ARG A 168 -6.06 17.15 0.73
N ASP A 169 -5.97 16.22 -0.20
CA ASP A 169 -5.46 16.45 -1.55
C ASP A 169 -6.58 16.52 -2.61
N LEU A 170 -7.84 16.69 -2.20
CA LEU A 170 -8.99 16.85 -3.11
C LEU A 170 -8.76 17.93 -4.18
N ASP A 171 -8.13 19.04 -3.82
CA ASP A 171 -7.82 20.15 -4.74
C ASP A 171 -6.93 19.69 -5.90
N VAL A 172 -5.82 19.00 -5.59
CA VAL A 172 -4.89 18.54 -6.64
C VAL A 172 -5.41 17.32 -7.40
N LEU A 173 -6.21 16.46 -6.76
CA LEU A 173 -6.88 15.34 -7.43
C LEU A 173 -7.94 15.82 -8.40
N SER A 174 -8.79 16.77 -8.00
CA SER A 174 -9.80 17.37 -8.88
C SER A 174 -9.15 18.12 -10.05
N GLU A 175 -8.04 18.83 -9.82
CA GLU A 175 -7.30 19.48 -10.91
C GLU A 175 -6.71 18.46 -11.88
N ALA A 176 -6.08 17.41 -11.36
CA ALA A 176 -5.54 16.32 -12.19
C ALA A 176 -6.64 15.63 -13.02
N ALA A 177 -7.81 15.38 -12.42
CA ALA A 177 -8.94 14.71 -13.08
C ALA A 177 -9.54 15.50 -14.26
N ARG A 178 -9.27 16.82 -14.35
CA ARG A 178 -9.67 17.63 -15.53
C ARG A 178 -8.83 17.33 -16.77
N HIS A 179 -7.64 16.78 -16.59
CA HIS A 179 -6.63 16.67 -17.63
C HIS A 179 -6.17 15.23 -17.89
N ALA A 180 -6.33 14.34 -16.91
CA ALA A 180 -5.91 12.96 -16.96
C ALA A 180 -7.03 12.02 -16.44
N GLU A 181 -6.98 10.77 -16.83
CA GLU A 181 -7.83 9.76 -16.21
C GLU A 181 -7.30 9.45 -14.80
N VAL A 182 -8.06 9.87 -13.78
CA VAL A 182 -7.74 9.65 -12.37
C VAL A 182 -8.78 8.71 -11.76
N ARG A 183 -8.32 7.67 -11.08
CA ARG A 183 -9.19 6.76 -10.32
C ARG A 183 -8.65 6.57 -8.92
N CYS A 184 -9.52 6.63 -7.93
CA CYS A 184 -9.19 6.29 -6.56
C CYS A 184 -9.86 4.96 -6.18
N ASN A 185 -9.24 4.23 -5.27
CA ASN A 185 -9.82 3.03 -4.68
C ASN A 185 -9.51 3.00 -3.19
N PHE A 186 -10.49 2.65 -2.39
CA PHE A 186 -10.26 2.32 -0.99
C PHE A 186 -10.24 0.81 -0.78
N SER A 187 -9.35 0.36 0.10
CA SER A 187 -9.43 -1.01 0.61
C SER A 187 -10.21 -1.01 1.92
N ILE A 188 -11.35 -1.71 1.94
CA ILE A 188 -12.26 -1.83 3.09
C ILE A 188 -12.67 -3.30 3.20
N GLY A 189 -11.93 -4.08 4.01
CA GLY A 189 -12.16 -5.52 4.15
C GLY A 189 -13.25 -5.89 5.16
N THR A 190 -13.64 -4.96 6.04
CA THR A 190 -14.65 -5.17 7.09
C THR A 190 -15.13 -3.83 7.63
N LEU A 191 -16.33 -3.80 8.20
CA LEU A 191 -16.84 -2.72 9.04
C LEU A 191 -16.83 -3.09 10.53
N ASP A 192 -16.53 -4.35 10.84
CA ASP A 192 -16.39 -4.83 12.21
C ASP A 192 -15.18 -4.19 12.90
N GLN A 193 -15.42 -3.60 14.06
CA GLN A 193 -14.41 -2.84 14.80
C GLN A 193 -13.31 -3.74 15.38
N ASP A 194 -13.66 -4.93 15.83
CA ASP A 194 -12.71 -5.84 16.48
C ASP A 194 -11.82 -6.52 15.45
N VAL A 195 -12.39 -6.93 14.30
CA VAL A 195 -11.63 -7.44 13.15
C VAL A 195 -10.69 -6.37 12.62
N TRP A 196 -11.16 -5.12 12.48
CA TRP A 196 -10.32 -4.00 12.05
C TRP A 196 -9.14 -3.77 13.00
N LYS A 197 -9.39 -3.64 14.30
CA LYS A 197 -8.33 -3.42 15.30
C LYS A 197 -7.30 -4.56 15.31
N LEU A 198 -7.77 -5.80 15.14
CA LEU A 198 -6.94 -6.99 15.11
C LEU A 198 -6.02 -7.01 13.88
N THR A 199 -6.54 -6.62 12.73
CA THR A 199 -5.86 -6.89 11.44
C THR A 199 -5.25 -5.67 10.78
N GLU A 200 -5.73 -4.46 11.08
CA GLU A 200 -5.33 -3.19 10.46
C GLU A 200 -5.14 -2.04 11.47
N PRO A 201 -4.38 -2.25 12.58
CA PRO A 201 -4.39 -1.36 13.76
C PRO A 201 -3.93 0.08 13.49
N GLY A 202 -3.12 0.30 12.46
CA GLY A 202 -2.59 1.63 12.11
C GLY A 202 -3.41 2.39 11.06
N THR A 203 -4.56 1.86 10.64
CA THR A 203 -5.41 2.48 9.62
C THR A 203 -6.55 3.31 10.24
N PRO A 204 -7.12 4.28 9.52
CA PRO A 204 -8.36 4.92 9.92
C PRO A 204 -9.51 3.92 10.05
N HIS A 205 -10.47 4.22 10.93
CA HIS A 205 -11.67 3.40 11.11
C HIS A 205 -12.38 3.14 9.77
N PRO A 206 -12.87 1.90 9.48
CA PRO A 206 -13.46 1.56 8.19
C PRO A 206 -14.62 2.48 7.75
N ARG A 207 -15.50 2.89 8.68
CA ARG A 207 -16.60 3.82 8.37
C ARG A 207 -16.10 5.21 7.90
N HIS A 208 -14.95 5.66 8.41
CA HIS A 208 -14.33 6.90 7.90
C HIS A 208 -13.80 6.71 6.48
N ARG A 209 -13.39 5.50 6.11
CA ARG A 209 -12.98 5.18 4.73
C ARG A 209 -14.19 5.17 3.79
N VAL A 210 -15.33 4.64 4.23
CA VAL A 210 -16.60 4.71 3.48
C VAL A 210 -17.00 6.16 3.24
N GLU A 211 -16.91 7.01 4.27
CA GLU A 211 -17.18 8.44 4.11
C GLU A 211 -16.18 9.12 3.15
N ALA A 212 -14.93 8.70 3.16
CA ALA A 212 -13.94 9.22 2.20
C ALA A 212 -14.25 8.81 0.76
N VAL A 213 -14.80 7.62 0.52
CA VAL A 213 -15.31 7.19 -0.79
C VAL A 213 -16.41 8.15 -1.26
N ARG A 214 -17.38 8.46 -0.41
CA ARG A 214 -18.46 9.42 -0.70
C ARG A 214 -17.87 10.78 -1.13
N ARG A 215 -17.01 11.33 -0.30
CA ARG A 215 -16.43 12.66 -0.53
C ARG A 215 -15.60 12.77 -1.82
N LEU A 216 -14.89 11.70 -2.22
CA LEU A 216 -14.18 11.67 -3.49
C LEU A 216 -15.16 11.66 -4.67
N ASN A 217 -16.19 10.82 -4.63
CA ASN A 217 -17.20 10.74 -5.68
C ASN A 217 -18.01 12.06 -5.78
N ASP A 218 -18.39 12.68 -4.67
CA ASP A 218 -19.05 13.99 -4.63
C ASP A 218 -18.18 15.09 -5.22
N ALA A 219 -16.85 14.98 -5.11
CA ALA A 219 -15.89 15.88 -5.73
C ALA A 219 -15.62 15.58 -7.22
N GLY A 220 -16.34 14.61 -7.81
CA GLY A 220 -16.18 14.20 -9.21
C GLY A 220 -14.94 13.35 -9.48
N ILE A 221 -14.32 12.77 -8.45
CA ILE A 221 -13.16 11.87 -8.56
C ILE A 221 -13.67 10.43 -8.44
N PRO A 222 -13.68 9.63 -9.54
CA PRO A 222 -14.18 8.26 -9.50
C PRO A 222 -13.45 7.44 -8.44
N CYS A 223 -14.18 6.95 -7.45
CA CYS A 223 -13.65 6.15 -6.35
C CYS A 223 -14.41 4.83 -6.22
N GLY A 224 -13.69 3.73 -6.37
CA GLY A 224 -14.19 2.37 -6.13
C GLY A 224 -13.71 1.81 -4.79
N VAL A 225 -14.16 0.59 -4.48
CA VAL A 225 -13.77 -0.13 -3.27
C VAL A 225 -13.28 -1.54 -3.59
N LEU A 226 -12.16 -1.90 -2.97
CA LEU A 226 -11.71 -3.29 -2.88
C LEU A 226 -12.07 -3.81 -1.48
N VAL A 227 -12.99 -4.77 -1.41
CA VAL A 227 -13.24 -5.57 -0.20
C VAL A 227 -12.08 -6.55 -0.09
N ALA A 228 -10.96 -6.06 0.48
CA ALA A 228 -9.68 -6.76 0.41
C ALA A 228 -8.79 -6.53 1.64
N PRO A 229 -8.31 -7.64 2.21
CA PRO A 229 -8.71 -9.01 1.90
C PRO A 229 -10.01 -9.42 2.59
N VAL A 230 -10.74 -10.36 2.02
CA VAL A 230 -11.74 -11.15 2.74
C VAL A 230 -11.01 -12.18 3.57
N LEU A 231 -11.25 -12.18 4.88
CA LEU A 231 -10.53 -12.97 5.88
C LEU A 231 -11.42 -14.13 6.37
N PRO A 232 -11.11 -15.40 6.03
CA PRO A 232 -11.92 -16.56 6.46
C PRO A 232 -12.16 -16.61 7.96
N GLY A 233 -13.41 -16.74 8.40
CA GLY A 233 -13.81 -16.78 9.79
C GLY A 233 -13.67 -15.47 10.57
N LEU A 234 -13.32 -14.36 9.87
CA LEU A 234 -13.21 -13.02 10.46
C LEU A 234 -14.09 -12.00 9.73
N SER A 235 -14.06 -11.97 8.39
CA SER A 235 -14.82 -10.99 7.60
C SER A 235 -15.49 -11.60 6.37
N ASP A 236 -15.67 -12.92 6.33
CA ASP A 236 -16.25 -13.68 5.22
C ASP A 236 -17.71 -14.12 5.47
N GLY A 237 -18.33 -13.70 6.58
CA GLY A 237 -19.72 -13.95 6.84
C GLY A 237 -20.63 -13.17 5.85
N ASP A 238 -21.71 -13.82 5.38
CA ASP A 238 -22.61 -13.23 4.38
C ASP A 238 -23.14 -11.87 4.82
N GLU A 239 -23.62 -11.75 6.07
CA GLU A 239 -24.12 -10.49 6.64
C GLU A 239 -23.04 -9.41 6.72
N GLN A 240 -21.79 -9.78 7.06
CA GLN A 240 -20.67 -8.85 7.13
C GLN A 240 -20.30 -8.33 5.74
N LEU A 241 -20.27 -9.22 4.73
CA LEU A 241 -19.99 -8.84 3.35
C LEU A 241 -21.09 -7.95 2.78
N GLU A 242 -22.36 -8.30 3.05
CA GLU A 242 -23.52 -7.50 2.62
C GLU A 242 -23.47 -6.10 3.24
N GLU A 243 -23.17 -5.98 4.56
CA GLU A 243 -23.02 -4.67 5.23
C GLU A 243 -21.92 -3.82 4.57
N VAL A 244 -20.74 -4.40 4.29
CA VAL A 244 -19.64 -3.69 3.62
C VAL A 244 -20.04 -3.23 2.22
N VAL A 245 -20.61 -4.12 1.41
CA VAL A 245 -21.01 -3.81 0.03
C VAL A 245 -22.09 -2.73 0.01
N THR A 246 -23.14 -2.87 0.84
CA THR A 246 -24.23 -1.91 0.94
C THR A 246 -23.71 -0.53 1.33
N ALA A 247 -22.89 -0.44 2.38
CA ALA A 247 -22.31 0.83 2.82
C ALA A 247 -21.47 1.50 1.73
N CYS A 248 -20.70 0.70 0.94
CA CYS A 248 -19.89 1.21 -0.15
C CYS A 248 -20.75 1.72 -1.34
N VAL A 249 -21.81 0.98 -1.69
CA VAL A 249 -22.76 1.39 -2.75
C VAL A 249 -23.50 2.67 -2.35
N GLU A 250 -23.99 2.76 -1.11
CA GLU A 250 -24.64 3.96 -0.58
C GLU A 250 -23.69 5.17 -0.51
N ALA A 251 -22.38 4.94 -0.39
CA ALA A 251 -21.36 5.98 -0.50
C ALA A 251 -21.03 6.36 -1.97
N GLY A 252 -21.70 5.78 -2.95
CA GLY A 252 -21.51 6.09 -4.36
C GLY A 252 -20.27 5.45 -4.96
N ALA A 253 -19.77 4.33 -4.42
CA ALA A 253 -18.61 3.64 -4.97
C ALA A 253 -18.84 3.27 -6.45
N THR A 254 -17.91 3.66 -7.34
CA THR A 254 -18.01 3.40 -8.79
C THR A 254 -17.79 1.93 -9.15
N SER A 255 -17.21 1.17 -8.26
CA SER A 255 -17.04 -0.29 -8.36
C SER A 255 -16.82 -0.88 -6.97
N VAL A 256 -17.26 -2.11 -6.78
CA VAL A 256 -16.94 -2.91 -5.59
C VAL A 256 -16.43 -4.27 -6.05
N SER A 257 -15.25 -4.67 -5.58
CA SER A 257 -14.64 -5.96 -5.92
C SER A 257 -14.08 -6.61 -4.68
N ALA A 258 -14.20 -7.94 -4.57
CA ALA A 258 -13.65 -8.69 -3.44
C ALA A 258 -12.36 -9.42 -3.84
N ILE A 259 -11.43 -9.53 -2.89
CA ILE A 259 -10.18 -10.28 -3.05
C ILE A 259 -9.98 -11.15 -1.80
N ALA A 260 -9.92 -12.46 -1.99
CA ALA A 260 -9.62 -13.39 -0.92
C ALA A 260 -8.19 -13.18 -0.39
N LEU A 261 -7.99 -13.46 0.90
CA LEU A 261 -6.69 -13.34 1.54
C LEU A 261 -5.61 -14.17 0.80
N HIS A 262 -4.47 -13.52 0.58
CA HIS A 262 -3.27 -14.15 0.03
C HIS A 262 -2.13 -14.04 1.04
N LEU A 263 -1.64 -15.16 1.52
CA LEU A 263 -0.56 -15.25 2.49
C LEU A 263 0.74 -15.79 1.84
N ARG A 264 1.61 -14.89 1.41
CA ARG A 264 2.95 -15.25 0.93
C ARG A 264 3.80 -15.86 2.05
N PRO A 265 4.84 -16.65 1.71
CA PRO A 265 5.85 -17.05 2.70
C PRO A 265 6.36 -15.84 3.50
N GLY A 266 6.64 -16.01 4.77
CA GLY A 266 6.98 -14.94 5.71
C GLY A 266 5.73 -14.20 6.23
N VAL A 267 4.89 -13.64 5.35
CA VAL A 267 3.61 -12.99 5.75
C VAL A 267 2.69 -13.98 6.46
N ARG A 268 2.62 -15.21 5.96
CA ARG A 268 1.83 -16.28 6.59
C ARG A 268 2.24 -16.49 8.05
N ASP A 269 3.52 -16.61 8.31
CA ASP A 269 4.03 -16.90 9.66
C ASP A 269 3.82 -15.69 10.59
N HIS A 270 4.00 -14.48 10.07
CA HIS A 270 3.71 -13.23 10.78
C HIS A 270 2.22 -13.13 11.16
N PHE A 271 1.32 -13.37 10.20
CA PHE A 271 -0.12 -13.33 10.43
C PHE A 271 -0.59 -14.42 11.40
N LEU A 272 -0.09 -15.65 11.24
CA LEU A 272 -0.40 -16.75 12.15
C LEU A 272 0.10 -16.48 13.57
N ALA A 273 1.27 -15.86 13.73
CA ALA A 273 1.77 -15.47 15.04
C ALA A 273 0.82 -14.49 15.75
N SER A 274 0.26 -13.52 15.02
CA SER A 274 -0.77 -12.62 15.55
C SER A 274 -2.05 -13.38 15.94
N LEU A 275 -2.54 -14.27 15.07
CA LEU A 275 -3.75 -15.05 15.34
C LEU A 275 -3.60 -16.01 16.52
N ARG A 276 -2.43 -16.63 16.71
CA ARG A 276 -2.18 -17.55 17.85
C ARG A 276 -2.37 -16.86 19.20
N VAL A 277 -2.08 -15.56 19.26
CA VAL A 277 -2.24 -14.76 20.48
C VAL A 277 -3.69 -14.31 20.66
N THR A 278 -4.34 -13.88 19.57
CA THR A 278 -5.63 -13.19 19.63
C THR A 278 -6.82 -14.10 19.35
N ARG A 279 -6.67 -15.07 18.44
CA ARG A 279 -7.70 -16.00 17.97
C ARG A 279 -7.10 -17.39 17.73
N PRO A 280 -6.68 -18.10 18.81
CA PRO A 280 -6.04 -19.43 18.69
C PRO A 280 -6.96 -20.49 18.06
N ASP A 281 -8.27 -20.31 18.13
CA ASP A 281 -9.28 -21.10 17.44
C ASP A 281 -9.10 -21.04 15.92
N LEU A 282 -8.96 -19.83 15.36
CA LEU A 282 -8.78 -19.61 13.94
C LEU A 282 -7.36 -19.93 13.45
N ALA A 283 -6.34 -19.75 14.29
CA ALA A 283 -4.96 -19.98 13.90
C ALA A 283 -4.76 -21.40 13.31
N ARG A 284 -5.35 -22.45 13.97
CA ARG A 284 -5.29 -23.83 13.49
C ARG A 284 -6.01 -24.04 12.16
N ASP A 285 -7.12 -23.32 11.93
CA ASP A 285 -7.86 -23.39 10.68
C ASP A 285 -7.05 -22.76 9.53
N TYR A 286 -6.49 -21.58 9.76
CA TYR A 286 -5.61 -20.92 8.79
C TYR A 286 -4.36 -21.75 8.47
N GLU A 287 -3.76 -22.44 9.43
CA GLU A 287 -2.63 -23.37 9.18
C GLU A 287 -3.02 -24.48 8.20
N ARG A 288 -4.24 -24.99 8.29
CA ARG A 288 -4.75 -26.03 7.38
C ARG A 288 -5.07 -25.48 6.00
N ARG A 289 -5.79 -24.34 5.91
CA ARG A 289 -6.26 -23.72 4.65
C ARG A 289 -5.10 -23.16 3.84
N TYR A 290 -4.19 -22.45 4.49
CA TYR A 290 -3.08 -21.76 3.85
C TYR A 290 -1.77 -22.57 3.88
N ARG A 291 -1.83 -23.83 3.45
CA ARG A 291 -0.61 -24.63 3.20
C ARG A 291 0.20 -24.08 2.02
N ARG A 292 -0.46 -23.38 1.11
CA ARG A 292 0.11 -22.57 0.01
C ARG A 292 -0.32 -21.12 0.20
N ALA A 293 0.22 -20.22 -0.60
CA ALA A 293 -0.06 -18.78 -0.50
C ALA A 293 -1.53 -18.41 -0.79
N TYR A 294 -2.27 -19.23 -1.52
CA TYR A 294 -3.67 -19.03 -1.88
C TYR A 294 -4.56 -20.11 -1.28
N LEU A 295 -5.81 -19.76 -1.02
CA LEU A 295 -6.85 -20.75 -0.77
C LEU A 295 -6.97 -21.70 -1.96
N PRO A 296 -7.38 -22.97 -1.73
CA PRO A 296 -7.80 -23.86 -2.81
C PRO A 296 -8.88 -23.20 -3.68
N ALA A 297 -8.88 -23.49 -4.98
CA ALA A 297 -9.86 -22.90 -5.91
C ALA A 297 -11.32 -23.18 -5.53
N THR A 298 -11.57 -24.26 -4.78
CA THR A 298 -12.90 -24.64 -4.24
C THR A 298 -13.32 -23.78 -3.04
N GLU A 299 -12.44 -22.97 -2.47
CA GLU A 299 -12.68 -22.13 -1.30
C GLU A 299 -12.51 -20.63 -1.61
N GLN A 300 -12.22 -20.26 -2.86
CA GLN A 300 -12.14 -18.88 -3.35
C GLN A 300 -13.49 -18.41 -3.88
#